data_2c3f37d5382b821f4a9fabe3d606dc37
#
_entry.id   2c3f37d5382b821f4a9fabe3d606dc37
#
_cell.length_a   1.000
_cell.length_b   1.000
_cell.length_c   1.000
_cell.angle_alpha   90.00
_cell.angle_beta   90.00
_cell.angle_gamma   90.00
#
_symmetry.space_group_name_H-M   'P 1'
#
loop_
_entity.id
_entity.type
_entity.pdbx_description
1 polymer ?
#
loop_
_entity_poly.entity_id
_entity_poly.type
_entity_poly.pdbx_seq_one_letter_code
_entity_poly.pdbx_strand_id
1 'polypeptide(L)'
;MNRLDLARRYGFALVLGAVATYAAVPVWAAAHPAIQDLPQHMAAIRVLASYGDPDLAFARYFTIDLSRTQYLAYYVAAVLLSWPFGVLVANKLLISASIVATPFAMRSLLRSLGADERLALFVIPLTWNAHLILGFMNFCAAIPLALWGLALAVRLRSEWSRRRAIGLGAIALVCFYTHVVPFAFLGLGAALVAIGGGWRDTLRRWLPLVPSALAALIWTQLSPAGESTLSAASGGGDQGSAVFVPAPQAVTEIPSWLTDVLHSDLDEQLLVAFGIVMLLAAVSGRGGAATASPPAGVRARVAMLSPLALALYFVTPASYGWIWPINARFPLLAIVFAIVALPRQRGVLGAVTLAAVTAISVASSAEVKRAFVAFETEEVGTLEDAIATMPHGARVAGLIFDRGSRHVKFSPFIHSVAWAQAENGGAVMFTFADFPQSPFTFRESARPPRVIPRWEWMPERVDPATDLAWYDYVLVRGGPGRIASQREAFEPVYESVRWSVWRRVR
;
A
#
# COMPACT_ATOMS: atom_id res chain seq x y z
N MET A 1 10.03 4.59 38.96
CA MET A 1 10.68 4.96 37.69
C MET A 1 11.43 6.27 37.92
N ASN A 2 12.77 6.27 37.74
CA ASN A 2 13.62 7.43 38.02
C ASN A 2 13.36 8.55 36.96
N ARG A 3 13.55 9.83 37.35
CA ARG A 3 13.40 11.01 36.44
C ARG A 3 14.26 10.86 35.18
N LEU A 4 15.44 10.29 35.27
CA LEU A 4 16.34 10.02 34.14
C LEU A 4 15.76 8.99 33.14
N ASP A 5 15.08 7.95 33.62
CA ASP A 5 14.44 6.95 32.76
C ASP A 5 13.24 7.52 32.08
N LEU A 6 12.50 8.41 32.74
CA LEU A 6 11.38 9.14 32.16
C LEU A 6 11.87 10.08 31.06
N ALA A 7 12.90 10.89 31.34
CA ALA A 7 13.49 11.82 30.36
C ALA A 7 14.05 11.07 29.12
N ARG A 8 14.74 9.93 29.30
CA ARG A 8 15.23 9.11 28.20
C ARG A 8 14.10 8.51 27.35
N ARG A 9 13.00 8.07 27.95
CA ARG A 9 11.84 7.52 27.25
C ARG A 9 11.09 8.57 26.45
N TYR A 10 10.88 9.77 27.00
CA TYR A 10 10.25 10.88 26.28
C TYR A 10 11.18 11.40 25.18
N GLY A 11 12.49 11.55 25.48
CA GLY A 11 13.47 11.96 24.48
C GLY A 11 13.51 11.03 23.27
N PHE A 12 13.53 9.72 23.48
CA PHE A 12 13.46 8.77 22.36
C PHE A 12 12.13 8.84 21.60
N ALA A 13 11.00 8.99 22.29
CA ALA A 13 9.70 9.13 21.63
C ALA A 13 9.63 10.38 20.75
N LEU A 14 10.23 11.49 21.17
CA LEU A 14 10.31 12.73 20.39
C LEU A 14 11.19 12.54 19.14
N VAL A 15 12.37 11.92 19.28
CA VAL A 15 13.24 11.62 18.13
C VAL A 15 12.52 10.71 17.14
N LEU A 16 11.92 9.61 17.62
CA LEU A 16 11.16 8.69 16.76
C LEU A 16 10.02 9.41 16.05
N GLY A 17 9.27 10.26 16.78
CA GLY A 17 8.19 11.07 16.23
C GLY A 17 8.68 12.06 15.18
N ALA A 18 9.76 12.79 15.45
CA ALA A 18 10.32 13.76 14.52
C ALA A 18 10.78 13.09 13.21
N VAL A 19 11.52 11.96 13.30
CA VAL A 19 12.00 11.24 12.11
C VAL A 19 10.84 10.61 11.33
N ALA A 20 9.85 10.02 12.03
CA ALA A 20 8.67 9.45 11.39
C ALA A 20 7.80 10.51 10.71
N THR A 21 7.62 11.68 11.33
CA THR A 21 6.89 12.80 10.73
C THR A 21 7.64 13.35 9.51
N TYR A 22 8.96 13.48 9.60
CA TYR A 22 9.78 13.87 8.46
C TYR A 22 9.66 12.87 7.29
N ALA A 23 9.58 11.58 7.59
CA ALA A 23 9.36 10.55 6.58
C ALA A 23 8.01 10.70 5.85
N ALA A 24 7.02 11.34 6.44
CA ALA A 24 5.74 11.62 5.78
C ALA A 24 5.73 12.92 4.92
N VAL A 25 6.75 13.78 5.05
CA VAL A 25 6.82 15.07 4.30
C VAL A 25 6.74 14.89 2.77
N PRO A 26 7.36 13.88 2.14
CA PRO A 26 7.26 13.69 0.69
C PRO A 26 5.82 13.63 0.15
N VAL A 27 4.87 13.07 0.90
CA VAL A 27 3.44 13.00 0.51
C VAL A 27 2.85 14.38 0.24
N TRP A 28 3.35 15.41 0.93
CA TRP A 28 2.85 16.79 0.88
C TRP A 28 3.67 17.69 -0.05
N ALA A 29 4.78 17.18 -0.59
CA ALA A 29 5.71 17.96 -1.39
C ALA A 29 5.24 18.16 -2.85
N ALA A 30 4.26 17.36 -3.31
CA ALA A 30 3.69 17.41 -4.64
C ALA A 30 2.16 17.51 -4.57
N ALA A 31 1.52 18.20 -5.52
CA ALA A 31 0.06 18.17 -5.68
C ALA A 31 -0.36 16.77 -6.12
N HIS A 32 0.36 16.19 -7.08
CA HIS A 32 0.16 14.85 -7.62
C HIS A 32 1.31 13.92 -7.19
N PRO A 33 1.30 13.34 -5.97
CA PRO A 33 2.36 12.42 -5.56
C PRO A 33 2.55 11.30 -6.59
N ALA A 34 3.81 10.99 -6.91
CA ALA A 34 4.15 9.97 -7.90
C ALA A 34 3.88 8.54 -7.38
N ILE A 35 2.61 8.26 -7.10
CA ILE A 35 2.09 6.98 -6.60
C ILE A 35 1.11 6.45 -7.66
N GLN A 36 1.46 5.33 -8.29
CA GLN A 36 0.84 4.83 -9.52
C GLN A 36 -0.69 4.70 -9.43
N ASP A 37 -1.21 4.01 -8.39
CA ASP A 37 -2.65 3.74 -8.26
C ASP A 37 -3.39 4.80 -7.43
N LEU A 38 -2.71 5.85 -6.95
CA LEU A 38 -3.36 6.92 -6.18
C LEU A 38 -4.56 7.54 -6.91
N PRO A 39 -4.50 7.85 -8.22
CA PRO A 39 -5.65 8.40 -8.95
C PRO A 39 -6.86 7.46 -8.93
N GLN A 40 -6.64 6.15 -9.06
CA GLN A 40 -7.70 5.14 -9.00
C GLN A 40 -8.36 5.07 -7.61
N HIS A 41 -7.54 5.13 -6.55
CA HIS A 41 -8.07 5.18 -5.18
C HIS A 41 -8.85 6.47 -4.93
N MET A 42 -8.37 7.60 -5.43
CA MET A 42 -9.10 8.88 -5.34
C MET A 42 -10.44 8.82 -6.06
N ALA A 43 -10.47 8.30 -7.28
CA ALA A 43 -11.70 8.11 -8.03
C ALA A 43 -12.68 7.19 -7.28
N ALA A 44 -12.20 6.06 -6.73
CA ALA A 44 -13.02 5.15 -5.94
C ALA A 44 -13.61 5.82 -4.69
N ILE A 45 -12.82 6.59 -3.96
CA ILE A 45 -13.29 7.33 -2.78
C ILE A 45 -14.28 8.42 -3.17
N ARG A 46 -14.05 9.12 -4.28
CA ARG A 46 -14.98 10.13 -4.80
C ARG A 46 -16.32 9.51 -5.19
N VAL A 47 -16.30 8.35 -5.88
CA VAL A 47 -17.52 7.59 -6.17
C VAL A 47 -18.29 7.26 -4.90
N LEU A 48 -17.62 6.75 -3.86
CA LEU A 48 -18.27 6.38 -2.61
C LEU A 48 -18.78 7.59 -1.82
N ALA A 49 -18.00 8.67 -1.78
CA ALA A 49 -18.32 9.87 -0.98
C ALA A 49 -19.41 10.75 -1.60
N SER A 50 -19.51 10.77 -2.93
CA SER A 50 -20.38 11.68 -3.68
C SER A 50 -21.33 10.94 -4.64
N TYR A 51 -21.70 9.70 -4.31
CA TYR A 51 -22.49 8.82 -5.17
C TYR A 51 -23.83 9.42 -5.61
N GLY A 52 -24.49 10.17 -4.74
CA GLY A 52 -25.79 10.79 -5.00
C GLY A 52 -25.73 12.18 -5.67
N ASP A 53 -24.53 12.70 -5.94
CA ASP A 53 -24.33 13.99 -6.57
C ASP A 53 -24.72 13.91 -8.06
N PRO A 54 -25.77 14.66 -8.52
CA PRO A 54 -26.23 14.59 -9.90
C PRO A 54 -25.22 15.15 -10.90
N ASP A 55 -24.40 16.14 -10.50
CA ASP A 55 -23.41 16.76 -11.38
C ASP A 55 -22.26 15.81 -11.68
N LEU A 56 -21.89 14.95 -10.72
CA LEU A 56 -20.86 13.94 -10.90
C LEU A 56 -21.36 12.67 -11.59
N ALA A 57 -22.66 12.47 -11.68
CA ALA A 57 -23.34 11.39 -12.41
C ALA A 57 -22.93 9.94 -12.03
N PHE A 58 -22.30 9.71 -10.86
CA PHE A 58 -21.82 8.37 -10.47
C PHE A 58 -22.95 7.33 -10.41
N ALA A 59 -24.11 7.70 -9.87
CA ALA A 59 -25.26 6.81 -9.79
C ALA A 59 -25.79 6.37 -11.16
N ARG A 60 -25.50 7.11 -12.23
CA ARG A 60 -25.81 6.74 -13.62
C ARG A 60 -24.96 5.56 -14.10
N TYR A 61 -23.68 5.54 -13.72
CA TYR A 61 -22.70 4.59 -14.25
C TYR A 61 -22.46 3.40 -13.34
N PHE A 62 -22.52 3.59 -12.01
CA PHE A 62 -22.06 2.60 -11.05
C PHE A 62 -23.14 2.13 -10.10
N THR A 63 -22.89 0.96 -9.50
CA THR A 63 -23.60 0.42 -8.34
C THR A 63 -22.59 0.18 -7.24
N ILE A 64 -22.88 0.63 -6.02
CA ILE A 64 -22.03 0.38 -4.83
C ILE A 64 -22.38 -0.96 -4.24
N ASP A 65 -21.35 -1.78 -3.97
CA ASP A 65 -21.45 -3.03 -3.24
C ASP A 65 -20.21 -3.23 -2.36
N LEU A 66 -20.34 -2.86 -1.10
CA LEU A 66 -19.25 -2.90 -0.12
C LEU A 66 -18.88 -4.32 0.31
N SER A 67 -19.73 -5.32 0.03
CA SER A 67 -19.45 -6.72 0.38
C SER A 67 -18.34 -7.33 -0.48
N ARG A 68 -18.07 -6.75 -1.64
CA ARG A 68 -17.06 -7.21 -2.60
C ARG A 68 -15.63 -7.00 -2.13
N THR A 69 -15.39 -5.96 -1.31
CA THR A 69 -14.04 -5.53 -0.98
C THR A 69 -13.59 -5.91 0.42
N GLN A 70 -12.38 -6.47 0.55
CA GLN A 70 -11.68 -6.60 1.81
C GLN A 70 -10.93 -5.31 2.21
N TYR A 71 -10.90 -4.29 1.33
CA TYR A 71 -10.24 -3.01 1.60
C TYR A 71 -11.16 -1.98 2.26
N LEU A 72 -12.27 -2.45 2.83
CA LEU A 72 -13.35 -1.63 3.36
C LEU A 72 -12.88 -0.62 4.40
N ALA A 73 -11.99 -1.01 5.32
CA ALA A 73 -11.54 -0.13 6.39
C ALA A 73 -10.81 1.12 5.85
N TYR A 74 -9.97 0.96 4.82
CA TYR A 74 -9.30 2.08 4.18
C TYR A 74 -10.29 3.02 3.48
N TYR A 75 -11.21 2.46 2.68
CA TYR A 75 -12.18 3.28 1.96
C TYR A 75 -13.13 4.01 2.90
N VAL A 76 -13.63 3.37 3.97
CA VAL A 76 -14.47 4.03 4.97
C VAL A 76 -13.72 5.17 5.65
N ALA A 77 -12.48 4.94 6.09
CA ALA A 77 -11.67 5.99 6.69
C ALA A 77 -11.41 7.16 5.71
N ALA A 78 -11.13 6.85 4.44
CA ALA A 78 -10.89 7.85 3.41
C ALA A 78 -12.16 8.67 3.09
N VAL A 79 -13.33 8.03 2.98
CA VAL A 79 -14.61 8.71 2.78
C VAL A 79 -14.91 9.66 3.95
N LEU A 80 -14.77 9.18 5.20
CA LEU A 80 -15.01 10.02 6.37
C LEU A 80 -14.08 11.23 6.43
N LEU A 81 -12.81 11.06 6.09
CA LEU A 81 -11.84 12.14 6.03
C LEU A 81 -12.06 13.06 4.81
N SER A 82 -12.64 12.55 3.73
CA SER A 82 -12.85 13.37 2.53
C SER A 82 -13.92 14.44 2.72
N TRP A 83 -14.87 14.25 3.63
CA TRP A 83 -15.91 15.25 3.90
C TRP A 83 -15.36 16.59 4.41
N PRO A 84 -14.47 16.65 5.44
CA PRO A 84 -13.89 17.91 5.88
C PRO A 84 -12.68 18.38 5.07
N PHE A 85 -11.94 17.48 4.38
CA PHE A 85 -10.62 17.80 3.82
C PHE A 85 -10.53 17.63 2.30
N GLY A 86 -11.52 17.03 1.66
CA GLY A 86 -11.46 16.63 0.25
C GLY A 86 -10.69 15.31 0.04
N VAL A 87 -10.89 14.70 -1.12
CA VAL A 87 -10.42 13.33 -1.42
C VAL A 87 -8.89 13.23 -1.42
N LEU A 88 -8.20 14.19 -2.04
CA LEU A 88 -6.73 14.17 -2.10
C LEU A 88 -6.09 14.29 -0.71
N VAL A 89 -6.56 15.25 0.09
CA VAL A 89 -6.03 15.46 1.44
C VAL A 89 -6.33 14.27 2.34
N ALA A 90 -7.52 13.66 2.22
CA ALA A 90 -7.87 12.44 2.94
C ALA A 90 -6.88 11.29 2.67
N ASN A 91 -6.53 11.06 1.39
CA ASN A 91 -5.51 10.06 1.03
C ASN A 91 -4.13 10.43 1.57
N LYS A 92 -3.69 11.68 1.43
CA LYS A 92 -2.40 12.17 1.99
C LYS A 92 -2.34 11.96 3.50
N LEU A 93 -3.42 12.22 4.23
CA LEU A 93 -3.51 11.96 5.68
C LEU A 93 -3.40 10.48 6.02
N LEU A 94 -4.08 9.60 5.30
CA LEU A 94 -4.02 8.14 5.54
C LEU A 94 -2.63 7.56 5.22
N ILE A 95 -2.00 7.99 4.13
CA ILE A 95 -0.63 7.61 3.79
C ILE A 95 0.33 8.09 4.89
N SER A 96 0.23 9.36 5.29
CA SER A 96 1.04 9.93 6.36
C SER A 96 0.84 9.21 7.69
N ALA A 97 -0.42 8.89 8.04
CA ALA A 97 -0.75 8.11 9.23
C ALA A 97 -0.11 6.72 9.19
N SER A 98 -0.13 6.04 8.05
CA SER A 98 0.51 4.74 7.85
C SER A 98 2.04 4.82 8.06
N ILE A 99 2.70 5.81 7.44
CA ILE A 99 4.14 6.04 7.57
C ILE A 99 4.51 6.31 9.03
N VAL A 100 3.81 7.22 9.70
CA VAL A 100 4.07 7.60 11.09
C VAL A 100 3.71 6.48 12.07
N ALA A 101 2.60 5.79 11.86
CA ALA A 101 2.15 4.72 12.75
C ALA A 101 3.10 3.51 12.79
N THR A 102 3.77 3.19 11.66
CA THR A 102 4.60 1.99 11.52
C THR A 102 5.74 1.93 12.56
N PRO A 103 6.59 2.94 12.76
CA PRO A 103 7.63 2.90 13.79
C PRO A 103 7.07 2.89 15.22
N PHE A 104 5.93 3.53 15.49
CA PHE A 104 5.29 3.46 16.80
C PHE A 104 4.68 2.07 17.07
N ALA A 105 4.13 1.42 16.06
CA ALA A 105 3.65 0.05 16.16
C ALA A 105 4.80 -0.95 16.40
N MET A 106 5.91 -0.80 15.67
CA MET A 106 7.14 -1.57 15.89
C MET A 106 7.67 -1.34 17.30
N ARG A 107 7.76 -0.10 17.77
CA ARG A 107 8.13 0.23 19.15
C ARG A 107 7.24 -0.47 20.17
N SER A 108 5.92 -0.48 19.94
CA SER A 108 4.95 -1.15 20.81
C SER A 108 5.19 -2.67 20.87
N LEU A 109 5.47 -3.31 19.74
CA LEU A 109 5.80 -4.72 19.65
C LEU A 109 7.12 -5.03 20.37
N LEU A 110 8.20 -4.31 20.07
CA LEU A 110 9.50 -4.49 20.70
C LEU A 110 9.42 -4.36 22.22
N ARG A 111 8.71 -3.35 22.73
CA ARG A 111 8.47 -3.19 24.17
C ARG A 111 7.72 -4.36 24.80
N SER A 112 6.69 -4.87 24.13
CA SER A 112 5.93 -6.01 24.62
C SER A 112 6.76 -7.30 24.65
N LEU A 113 7.76 -7.41 23.77
CA LEU A 113 8.71 -8.51 23.70
C LEU A 113 9.93 -8.33 24.63
N GLY A 114 10.02 -7.23 25.41
CA GLY A 114 11.20 -6.90 26.20
C GLY A 114 12.47 -6.62 25.38
N ALA A 115 12.31 -6.37 24.08
CA ALA A 115 13.38 -6.01 23.17
C ALA A 115 13.76 -4.52 23.28
N ASP A 116 14.79 -4.11 22.58
CA ASP A 116 15.20 -2.71 22.52
C ASP A 116 14.24 -1.88 21.68
N GLU A 117 13.48 -1.00 22.32
CA GLU A 117 12.49 -0.16 21.64
C GLU A 117 13.11 0.80 20.61
N ARG A 118 14.42 1.10 20.69
CA ARG A 118 15.15 1.96 19.76
C ARG A 118 15.30 1.34 18.38
N LEU A 119 15.21 0.01 18.27
CA LEU A 119 15.19 -0.71 17.01
C LEU A 119 13.98 -0.34 16.12
N ALA A 120 12.97 0.35 16.68
CA ALA A 120 11.87 0.89 15.89
C ALA A 120 12.33 1.92 14.83
N LEU A 121 13.50 2.53 14.96
CA LEU A 121 14.09 3.38 13.94
C LEU A 121 14.36 2.63 12.62
N PHE A 122 14.67 1.33 12.70
CA PHE A 122 15.01 0.51 11.54
C PHE A 122 13.84 0.29 10.56
N VAL A 123 12.60 0.51 10.98
CA VAL A 123 11.45 0.36 10.06
C VAL A 123 11.19 1.63 9.24
N ILE A 124 11.73 2.79 9.64
CA ILE A 124 11.46 4.06 8.95
C ILE A 124 12.00 4.09 7.52
N PRO A 125 13.26 3.66 7.22
CA PRO A 125 13.74 3.62 5.83
C PRO A 125 12.85 2.77 4.91
N LEU A 126 12.13 1.78 5.46
CA LEU A 126 11.27 0.87 4.71
C LEU A 126 9.88 1.44 4.42
N THR A 127 9.55 2.64 4.89
CA THR A 127 8.22 3.24 4.68
C THR A 127 8.00 3.68 3.24
N TRP A 128 9.04 4.15 2.55
CA TRP A 128 9.03 4.44 1.12
C TRP A 128 9.49 3.22 0.33
N ASN A 129 8.59 2.30 0.10
CA ASN A 129 8.85 1.02 -0.56
C ASN A 129 8.04 0.91 -1.86
N ALA A 130 8.37 -0.10 -2.66
CA ALA A 130 7.71 -0.35 -3.95
C ALA A 130 6.18 -0.42 -3.84
N HIS A 131 5.66 -1.01 -2.78
CA HIS A 131 4.20 -1.15 -2.63
C HIS A 131 3.51 0.19 -2.40
N LEU A 132 4.15 1.13 -1.70
CA LEU A 132 3.61 2.48 -1.53
C LEU A 132 3.67 3.25 -2.85
N ILE A 133 4.77 3.16 -3.61
CA ILE A 133 4.92 3.83 -4.90
C ILE A 133 3.98 3.23 -5.97
N LEU A 134 3.74 1.91 -5.94
CA LEU A 134 2.72 1.27 -6.77
C LEU A 134 1.29 1.67 -6.37
N GLY A 135 1.07 2.16 -5.15
CA GLY A 135 -0.24 2.57 -4.67
C GLY A 135 -0.97 1.51 -3.84
N PHE A 136 -0.28 0.47 -3.36
CA PHE A 136 -0.87 -0.51 -2.44
C PHE A 136 -0.96 0.04 -1.02
N MET A 137 -1.63 1.19 -0.91
CA MET A 137 -1.76 1.95 0.33
C MET A 137 -2.43 1.12 1.43
N ASN A 138 -3.39 0.27 1.06
CA ASN A 138 -4.08 -0.65 1.97
C ASN A 138 -3.10 -1.65 2.59
N PHE A 139 -2.16 -2.21 1.80
CA PHE A 139 -1.12 -3.10 2.29
C PHE A 139 -0.21 -2.40 3.29
N CYS A 140 0.27 -1.20 2.95
CA CYS A 140 1.15 -0.41 3.82
C CYS A 140 0.42 0.01 5.11
N ALA A 141 -0.86 0.39 5.04
CA ALA A 141 -1.66 0.76 6.20
C ALA A 141 -1.97 -0.43 7.13
N ALA A 142 -2.01 -1.65 6.62
CA ALA A 142 -2.24 -2.85 7.42
C ALA A 142 -1.00 -3.30 8.21
N ILE A 143 0.22 -2.91 7.80
CA ILE A 143 1.47 -3.27 8.53
C ILE A 143 1.47 -2.76 9.97
N PRO A 144 1.24 -1.47 10.28
CA PRO A 144 1.19 -1.01 11.66
C PRO A 144 0.06 -1.66 12.47
N LEU A 145 -1.08 -1.96 11.85
CA LEU A 145 -2.17 -2.70 12.51
C LEU A 145 -1.73 -4.11 12.91
N ALA A 146 -1.04 -4.82 12.02
CA ALA A 146 -0.51 -6.15 12.33
C ALA A 146 0.53 -6.11 13.48
N LEU A 147 1.43 -5.13 13.48
CA LEU A 147 2.43 -4.96 14.53
C LEU A 147 1.79 -4.61 15.88
N TRP A 148 0.78 -3.72 15.94
CA TRP A 148 0.04 -3.44 17.17
C TRP A 148 -0.78 -4.64 17.64
N GLY A 149 -1.40 -5.37 16.73
CA GLY A 149 -2.11 -6.61 17.04
C GLY A 149 -1.19 -7.65 17.69
N LEU A 150 0.00 -7.87 17.12
CA LEU A 150 1.03 -8.74 17.70
C LEU A 150 1.48 -8.25 19.09
N ALA A 151 1.67 -6.94 19.26
CA ALA A 151 2.00 -6.38 20.58
C ALA A 151 0.91 -6.66 21.61
N LEU A 152 -0.37 -6.57 21.22
CA LEU A 152 -1.50 -6.95 22.10
C LEU A 152 -1.55 -8.44 22.37
N ALA A 153 -1.30 -9.31 21.39
CA ALA A 153 -1.21 -10.75 21.58
C ALA A 153 -0.14 -11.14 22.59
N VAL A 154 1.05 -10.53 22.49
CA VAL A 154 2.15 -10.73 23.46
C VAL A 154 1.76 -10.28 24.88
N ARG A 155 1.14 -9.10 25.01
CA ARG A 155 0.67 -8.59 26.32
C ARG A 155 -0.48 -9.45 26.88
N LEU A 156 -1.36 -9.95 26.03
CA LEU A 156 -2.48 -10.83 26.42
C LEU A 156 -1.95 -12.19 26.93
N ARG A 157 -0.86 -12.68 26.33
CA ARG A 157 -0.18 -13.88 26.81
C ARG A 157 0.43 -13.69 28.22
N SER A 158 1.07 -12.53 28.45
CA SER A 158 1.73 -12.24 29.74
C SER A 158 0.70 -12.02 30.84
N GLU A 159 -0.40 -11.34 30.54
CA GLU A 159 -1.46 -11.03 31.47
C GLU A 159 -2.79 -10.95 30.71
N TRP A 160 -3.70 -11.86 31.02
CA TRP A 160 -5.03 -11.87 30.44
C TRP A 160 -5.84 -10.66 30.90
N SER A 161 -6.45 -9.97 29.95
CA SER A 161 -7.37 -8.86 30.21
C SER A 161 -8.45 -8.82 29.12
N ARG A 162 -9.72 -8.70 29.53
CA ARG A 162 -10.83 -8.56 28.60
C ARG A 162 -10.65 -7.38 27.64
N ARG A 163 -10.14 -6.25 28.14
CA ARG A 163 -9.86 -5.07 27.29
C ARG A 163 -8.81 -5.38 26.21
N ARG A 164 -7.73 -6.09 26.57
CA ARG A 164 -6.70 -6.50 25.59
C ARG A 164 -7.26 -7.52 24.59
N ALA A 165 -8.11 -8.44 25.03
CA ALA A 165 -8.74 -9.42 24.16
C ALA A 165 -9.67 -8.74 23.14
N ILE A 166 -10.55 -7.83 23.59
CA ILE A 166 -11.40 -7.03 22.69
C ILE A 166 -10.55 -6.19 21.73
N GLY A 167 -9.50 -5.52 22.25
CA GLY A 167 -8.60 -4.73 21.42
C GLY A 167 -7.88 -5.55 20.34
N LEU A 168 -7.44 -6.78 20.67
CA LEU A 168 -6.83 -7.69 19.69
C LEU A 168 -7.85 -8.10 18.62
N GLY A 169 -9.07 -8.47 19.02
CA GLY A 169 -10.13 -8.82 18.09
C GLY A 169 -10.51 -7.67 17.16
N ALA A 170 -10.67 -6.47 17.70
CA ALA A 170 -10.97 -5.26 16.93
C ALA A 170 -9.86 -4.93 15.92
N ILE A 171 -8.58 -4.93 16.37
CA ILE A 171 -7.45 -4.67 15.47
C ILE A 171 -7.34 -5.77 14.41
N ALA A 172 -7.54 -7.05 14.75
CA ALA A 172 -7.49 -8.14 13.80
C ALA A 172 -8.58 -7.98 12.71
N LEU A 173 -9.81 -7.61 13.12
CA LEU A 173 -10.90 -7.35 12.19
C LEU A 173 -10.62 -6.14 11.27
N VAL A 174 -10.16 -5.03 11.83
CA VAL A 174 -9.77 -3.85 11.04
C VAL A 174 -8.60 -4.19 10.10
N CYS A 175 -7.60 -4.95 10.57
CA CYS A 175 -6.46 -5.38 9.76
C CYS A 175 -6.91 -6.27 8.58
N PHE A 176 -7.86 -7.18 8.78
CA PHE A 176 -8.46 -7.97 7.72
C PHE A 176 -9.12 -7.07 6.67
N TYR A 177 -9.99 -6.15 7.10
CA TYR A 177 -10.66 -5.19 6.20
C TYR A 177 -9.74 -4.08 5.69
N THR A 178 -8.45 -4.08 6.06
CA THR A 178 -7.44 -3.22 5.47
C THR A 178 -6.64 -3.99 4.42
N HIS A 179 -6.06 -5.17 4.75
CA HIS A 179 -5.37 -6.02 3.78
C HIS A 179 -5.08 -7.43 4.32
N VAL A 180 -5.40 -8.45 3.51
CA VAL A 180 -5.32 -9.86 3.89
C VAL A 180 -3.90 -10.35 4.26
N VAL A 181 -2.84 -9.89 3.58
CA VAL A 181 -1.47 -10.41 3.82
C VAL A 181 -0.93 -10.01 5.19
N PRO A 182 -0.88 -8.73 5.61
CA PRO A 182 -0.51 -8.38 6.98
C PRO A 182 -1.45 -9.00 8.04
N PHE A 183 -2.75 -9.16 7.72
CA PHE A 183 -3.70 -9.87 8.60
C PHE A 183 -3.31 -11.34 8.78
N ALA A 184 -2.91 -12.04 7.72
CA ALA A 184 -2.46 -13.44 7.83
C ALA A 184 -1.21 -13.55 8.74
N PHE A 185 -0.25 -12.62 8.62
CA PHE A 185 0.92 -12.56 9.51
C PHE A 185 0.56 -12.22 10.96
N LEU A 186 -0.40 -11.32 11.17
CA LEU A 186 -0.97 -11.06 12.51
C LEU A 186 -1.61 -12.32 13.08
N GLY A 187 -2.48 -12.99 12.32
CA GLY A 187 -3.19 -14.19 12.75
C GLY A 187 -2.24 -15.32 13.11
N LEU A 188 -1.28 -15.62 12.23
CA LEU A 188 -0.26 -16.65 12.47
C LEU A 188 0.63 -16.30 13.65
N GLY A 189 1.16 -15.07 13.69
CA GLY A 189 2.04 -14.63 14.77
C GLY A 189 1.32 -14.64 16.13
N ALA A 190 0.08 -14.19 16.21
CA ALA A 190 -0.73 -14.22 17.40
C ALA A 190 -1.05 -15.66 17.83
N ALA A 191 -1.33 -16.55 16.86
CA ALA A 191 -1.54 -17.97 17.13
C ALA A 191 -0.28 -18.63 17.73
N LEU A 192 0.89 -18.37 17.15
CA LEU A 192 2.17 -18.88 17.66
C LEU A 192 2.48 -18.32 19.06
N VAL A 193 2.25 -17.03 19.28
CA VAL A 193 2.42 -16.37 20.59
C VAL A 193 1.50 -16.99 21.64
N ALA A 194 0.28 -17.37 21.30
CA ALA A 194 -0.69 -17.93 22.22
C ALA A 194 -0.30 -19.31 22.80
N ILE A 195 0.47 -20.11 22.06
CA ILE A 195 0.81 -21.49 22.44
C ILE A 195 1.61 -21.54 23.75
N GLY A 196 1.14 -22.35 24.72
CA GLY A 196 1.77 -22.67 26.00
C GLY A 196 0.95 -22.21 27.20
N GLY A 197 1.26 -22.77 28.37
CA GLY A 197 0.45 -22.62 29.59
C GLY A 197 -0.74 -23.60 29.67
N GLY A 198 -0.80 -24.58 28.77
CA GLY A 198 -1.90 -25.53 28.67
C GLY A 198 -2.86 -25.20 27.50
N TRP A 199 -3.68 -26.21 27.12
CA TRP A 199 -4.59 -26.10 25.96
C TRP A 199 -5.71 -25.08 26.18
N ARG A 200 -6.26 -25.00 27.40
CA ARG A 200 -7.33 -24.03 27.76
C ARG A 200 -6.84 -22.59 27.65
N ASP A 201 -5.64 -22.30 28.13
CA ASP A 201 -5.05 -20.97 28.02
C ASP A 201 -4.75 -20.60 26.56
N THR A 202 -4.27 -21.55 25.77
CA THR A 202 -4.04 -21.37 24.34
C THR A 202 -5.34 -21.04 23.61
N LEU A 203 -6.41 -21.84 23.83
CA LEU A 203 -7.72 -21.59 23.23
C LEU A 203 -8.29 -20.22 23.64
N ARG A 204 -8.21 -19.88 24.94
CA ARG A 204 -8.68 -18.60 25.45
C ARG A 204 -7.98 -17.42 24.77
N ARG A 205 -6.69 -17.55 24.42
CA ARG A 205 -5.92 -16.52 23.71
C ARG A 205 -6.21 -16.45 22.22
N TRP A 206 -6.73 -17.53 21.62
CA TRP A 206 -7.18 -17.56 20.23
C TRP A 206 -8.58 -16.96 20.04
N LEU A 207 -9.45 -17.03 21.06
CA LEU A 207 -10.82 -16.51 20.96
C LEU A 207 -10.94 -15.10 20.37
N PRO A 208 -10.07 -14.13 20.70
CA PRO A 208 -10.14 -12.79 20.09
C PRO A 208 -9.98 -12.77 18.57
N LEU A 209 -9.33 -13.78 17.98
CA LEU A 209 -9.10 -13.85 16.53
C LEU A 209 -10.29 -14.47 15.78
N VAL A 210 -11.20 -15.15 16.48
CA VAL A 210 -12.32 -15.87 15.85
C VAL A 210 -13.21 -14.97 15.00
N PRO A 211 -13.61 -13.75 15.43
CA PRO A 211 -14.44 -12.88 14.59
C PRO A 211 -13.79 -12.52 13.27
N SER A 212 -12.49 -12.20 13.27
CA SER A 212 -11.75 -11.86 12.05
C SER A 212 -11.50 -13.08 11.17
N ALA A 213 -11.28 -14.25 11.74
CA ALA A 213 -11.14 -15.50 11.00
C ALA A 213 -12.46 -15.90 10.32
N LEU A 214 -13.58 -15.74 11.02
CA LEU A 214 -14.91 -15.96 10.46
C LEU A 214 -15.23 -14.95 9.35
N ALA A 215 -14.92 -13.66 9.55
CA ALA A 215 -15.09 -12.64 8.53
C ALA A 215 -14.28 -12.97 7.26
N ALA A 216 -13.03 -13.42 7.43
CA ALA A 216 -12.17 -13.83 6.32
C ALA A 216 -12.75 -15.05 5.59
N LEU A 217 -13.22 -16.06 6.31
CA LEU A 217 -13.84 -17.25 5.74
C LEU A 217 -15.11 -16.90 4.97
N ILE A 218 -16.01 -16.12 5.58
CA ILE A 218 -17.27 -15.69 4.97
C ILE A 218 -16.97 -14.88 3.70
N TRP A 219 -16.07 -13.92 3.77
CA TRP A 219 -15.70 -13.11 2.61
C TRP A 219 -15.12 -13.96 1.48
N THR A 220 -14.23 -14.91 1.78
CA THR A 220 -13.63 -15.80 0.78
C THR A 220 -14.67 -16.68 0.07
N GLN A 221 -15.73 -17.07 0.77
CA GLN A 221 -16.78 -17.92 0.20
C GLN A 221 -17.88 -17.15 -0.54
N LEU A 222 -18.16 -15.91 -0.11
CA LEU A 222 -19.35 -15.17 -0.59
C LEU A 222 -19.00 -13.96 -1.47
N SER A 223 -17.73 -13.53 -1.52
CA SER A 223 -17.37 -12.38 -2.36
C SER A 223 -16.93 -12.81 -3.77
N PRO A 224 -17.22 -12.02 -4.81
CA PRO A 224 -16.74 -12.30 -6.17
C PRO A 224 -15.21 -12.44 -6.27
N ALA A 225 -14.46 -11.69 -5.46
CA ALA A 225 -13.01 -11.79 -5.43
C ALA A 225 -12.54 -13.09 -4.75
N GLY A 226 -13.23 -13.53 -3.69
CA GLY A 226 -12.97 -14.82 -3.05
C GLY A 226 -13.30 -15.99 -3.97
N GLU A 227 -14.47 -15.96 -4.61
CA GLU A 227 -14.88 -16.95 -5.61
C GLU A 227 -13.88 -17.05 -6.77
N SER A 228 -13.49 -15.91 -7.35
CA SER A 228 -12.48 -15.85 -8.41
C SER A 228 -11.12 -16.44 -7.97
N THR A 229 -10.72 -16.20 -6.72
CA THR A 229 -9.49 -16.76 -6.16
C THR A 229 -9.59 -18.27 -5.96
N LEU A 230 -10.73 -18.76 -5.45
CA LEU A 230 -10.97 -20.19 -5.25
C LEU A 230 -11.11 -20.95 -6.59
N SER A 231 -11.83 -20.39 -7.56
CA SER A 231 -12.01 -21.01 -8.89
C SER A 231 -10.68 -21.14 -9.63
N ALA A 232 -9.85 -20.13 -9.55
CA ALA A 232 -8.50 -20.22 -10.09
C ALA A 232 -7.67 -21.31 -9.38
N ALA A 233 -7.81 -21.50 -8.04
CA ALA A 233 -7.11 -22.54 -7.29
C ALA A 233 -7.55 -23.97 -7.70
N SER A 234 -8.79 -24.12 -8.15
CA SER A 234 -9.31 -25.41 -8.62
C SER A 234 -9.01 -25.73 -10.09
N GLY A 235 -8.27 -24.89 -10.80
CA GLY A 235 -7.94 -25.06 -12.22
C GLY A 235 -9.12 -24.82 -13.18
N GLY A 236 -10.21 -24.26 -12.68
CA GLY A 236 -11.45 -24.01 -13.43
C GLY A 236 -11.66 -22.53 -13.70
N GLY A 237 -10.97 -21.94 -14.67
CA GLY A 237 -11.27 -20.58 -15.09
C GLY A 237 -10.40 -20.10 -16.23
N ASP A 238 -10.95 -19.31 -17.12
CA ASP A 238 -10.28 -18.57 -18.22
C ASP A 238 -9.24 -17.54 -17.72
N GLN A 239 -9.03 -17.44 -16.41
CA GLN A 239 -8.08 -16.51 -15.78
C GLN A 239 -6.76 -17.23 -15.58
N GLY A 240 -5.81 -16.86 -16.40
CA GLY A 240 -4.48 -17.38 -16.61
C GLY A 240 -3.77 -18.08 -15.43
N SER A 241 -2.89 -18.99 -15.79
CA SER A 241 -2.04 -19.80 -14.90
C SER A 241 -1.26 -18.96 -13.89
N ALA A 242 -0.96 -19.53 -12.72
CA ALA A 242 -0.02 -18.96 -11.77
C ALA A 242 1.34 -18.71 -12.44
N VAL A 243 1.86 -17.50 -12.34
CA VAL A 243 3.17 -17.13 -12.89
C VAL A 243 4.19 -17.11 -11.77
N PHE A 244 5.22 -17.93 -11.87
CA PHE A 244 6.32 -17.99 -10.90
C PHE A 244 7.56 -17.31 -11.47
N VAL A 245 8.27 -16.57 -10.60
CA VAL A 245 9.57 -15.99 -10.94
C VAL A 245 10.66 -17.04 -10.63
N PRO A 246 11.58 -17.33 -11.55
CA PRO A 246 12.72 -18.20 -11.27
C PRO A 246 13.56 -17.66 -10.10
N ALA A 247 14.05 -18.55 -9.22
CA ALA A 247 14.75 -18.14 -8.01
C ALA A 247 15.94 -17.19 -8.25
N PRO A 248 16.81 -17.34 -9.28
CA PRO A 248 17.87 -16.38 -9.54
C PRO A 248 17.33 -14.97 -9.86
N GLN A 249 16.27 -14.87 -10.66
CA GLN A 249 15.61 -13.60 -10.98
C GLN A 249 14.93 -13.02 -9.72
N ALA A 250 14.24 -13.85 -8.94
CA ALA A 250 13.61 -13.40 -7.71
C ALA A 250 14.63 -12.77 -6.74
N VAL A 251 15.84 -13.32 -6.62
CA VAL A 251 16.91 -12.72 -5.79
C VAL A 251 17.31 -11.35 -6.31
N THR A 252 17.47 -11.17 -7.61
CA THR A 252 17.86 -9.88 -8.20
C THR A 252 16.76 -8.82 -8.12
N GLU A 253 15.49 -9.24 -8.01
CA GLU A 253 14.35 -8.33 -7.88
C GLU A 253 14.10 -7.85 -6.44
N ILE A 254 14.71 -8.45 -5.42
CA ILE A 254 14.47 -8.05 -4.01
C ILE A 254 14.66 -6.54 -3.76
N PRO A 255 15.74 -5.87 -4.23
CA PRO A 255 15.92 -4.45 -4.03
C PRO A 255 14.75 -3.61 -4.56
N SER A 256 14.26 -3.93 -5.77
CA SER A 256 13.15 -3.23 -6.42
C SER A 256 11.81 -3.42 -5.70
N TRP A 257 11.63 -4.50 -4.93
CA TRP A 257 10.46 -4.71 -4.07
C TRP A 257 10.59 -4.06 -2.70
N LEU A 258 11.78 -3.58 -2.35
CA LEU A 258 12.05 -2.84 -1.12
C LEU A 258 12.01 -1.32 -1.38
N THR A 259 13.14 -0.67 -1.37
CA THR A 259 13.26 0.79 -1.39
C THR A 259 14.00 1.34 -2.60
N ASP A 260 14.39 0.49 -3.54
CA ASP A 260 14.92 0.86 -4.85
C ASP A 260 13.74 1.24 -5.78
N VAL A 261 13.22 2.44 -5.60
CA VAL A 261 11.98 2.94 -6.21
C VAL A 261 12.15 4.21 -7.06
N LEU A 262 13.32 4.79 -7.02
CA LEU A 262 13.68 5.98 -7.78
C LEU A 262 14.65 5.64 -8.93
N HIS A 263 14.84 6.57 -9.86
CA HIS A 263 15.84 6.43 -10.92
C HIS A 263 17.20 7.03 -10.54
N SER A 264 17.35 7.50 -9.30
CA SER A 264 18.64 7.91 -8.77
C SER A 264 19.36 6.72 -8.15
N ASP A 265 20.71 6.66 -8.24
CA ASP A 265 21.51 5.61 -7.59
C ASP A 265 21.53 5.74 -6.05
N LEU A 266 21.00 6.85 -5.50
CA LEU A 266 21.11 7.13 -4.07
C LEU A 266 20.21 6.21 -3.24
N ASP A 267 19.02 5.87 -3.70
CA ASP A 267 18.13 4.97 -2.97
C ASP A 267 18.68 3.53 -2.92
N GLU A 268 19.35 3.06 -3.98
CA GLU A 268 20.09 1.80 -3.99
C GLU A 268 21.26 1.82 -3.01
N GLN A 269 22.06 2.90 -3.01
CA GLN A 269 23.17 3.07 -2.06
C GLN A 269 22.68 3.11 -0.61
N LEU A 270 21.55 3.79 -0.34
CA LEU A 270 20.94 3.85 0.98
C LEU A 270 20.38 2.48 1.40
N LEU A 271 19.86 1.68 0.47
CA LEU A 271 19.41 0.31 0.74
C LEU A 271 20.60 -0.60 1.11
N VAL A 272 21.71 -0.50 0.38
CA VAL A 272 22.96 -1.23 0.72
C VAL A 272 23.49 -0.79 2.09
N ALA A 273 23.55 0.52 2.34
CA ALA A 273 23.96 1.06 3.64
C ALA A 273 23.05 0.58 4.77
N PHE A 274 21.72 0.52 4.54
CA PHE A 274 20.77 -0.03 5.49
C PHE A 274 21.05 -1.52 5.78
N GLY A 275 21.33 -2.32 4.76
CA GLY A 275 21.74 -3.73 4.92
C GLY A 275 22.98 -3.89 5.79
N ILE A 276 24.03 -3.07 5.55
CA ILE A 276 25.24 -3.05 6.34
C ILE A 276 24.93 -2.68 7.80
N VAL A 277 24.11 -1.64 8.02
CA VAL A 277 23.71 -1.20 9.37
C VAL A 277 22.89 -2.29 10.10
N MET A 278 22.04 -3.03 9.40
CA MET A 278 21.32 -4.19 9.94
C MET A 278 22.30 -5.29 10.40
N LEU A 279 23.33 -5.60 9.59
CA LEU A 279 24.37 -6.57 9.96
C LEU A 279 25.19 -6.11 11.17
N LEU A 280 25.60 -4.84 11.20
CA LEU A 280 26.29 -4.24 12.34
C LEU A 280 25.43 -4.29 13.60
N ALA A 281 24.13 -3.99 13.49
CA ALA A 281 23.19 -4.09 14.59
C ALA A 281 23.06 -5.54 15.11
N ALA A 282 23.11 -6.54 14.23
CA ALA A 282 23.04 -7.95 14.61
C ALA A 282 24.27 -8.41 15.42
N VAL A 283 25.45 -7.82 15.18
CA VAL A 283 26.70 -8.18 15.90
C VAL A 283 26.96 -7.30 17.12
N SER A 284 26.40 -6.09 17.19
CA SER A 284 26.65 -5.13 18.27
C SER A 284 26.15 -5.58 19.65
N GLY A 285 25.28 -6.57 19.72
CA GLY A 285 24.70 -7.08 20.96
C GLY A 285 25.34 -8.33 21.54
N ARG A 286 26.38 -8.87 20.89
CA ARG A 286 27.09 -10.07 21.40
C ARG A 286 27.89 -9.71 22.65
N GLY A 287 27.41 -10.16 23.82
CA GLY A 287 28.17 -10.00 25.08
C GLY A 287 27.38 -9.53 26.30
N GLY A 288 26.09 -9.47 26.30
CA GLY A 288 25.28 -9.08 27.46
C GLY A 288 24.36 -10.19 27.95
N ALA A 289 24.44 -10.52 29.27
CA ALA A 289 23.50 -11.42 29.92
C ALA A 289 22.03 -10.96 29.66
N ALA A 290 21.18 -11.91 29.31
CA ALA A 290 19.74 -11.67 29.15
C ALA A 290 19.17 -11.22 30.51
N THR A 291 18.77 -9.95 30.62
CA THR A 291 17.88 -9.52 31.70
C THR A 291 16.54 -10.21 31.49
N ALA A 292 15.90 -10.63 32.59
CA ALA A 292 14.63 -11.36 32.60
C ALA A 292 13.61 -10.75 31.57
N SER A 293 13.52 -11.41 30.45
CA SER A 293 12.61 -11.06 29.35
C SER A 293 11.37 -11.96 29.42
N PRO A 294 10.24 -11.59 28.78
CA PRO A 294 9.14 -12.52 28.60
C PRO A 294 9.68 -13.87 28.10
N PRO A 295 9.04 -15.01 28.36
CA PRO A 295 9.60 -16.33 28.08
C PRO A 295 10.37 -16.32 26.77
N ALA A 296 11.68 -16.63 26.78
CA ALA A 296 12.59 -16.43 25.65
C ALA A 296 12.08 -16.96 24.31
N GLY A 297 11.19 -17.96 24.34
CA GLY A 297 10.52 -18.51 23.16
C GLY A 297 9.51 -17.58 22.46
N VAL A 298 8.91 -16.57 23.13
CA VAL A 298 7.86 -15.73 22.50
C VAL A 298 8.45 -14.79 21.45
N ARG A 299 9.59 -14.17 21.77
CA ARG A 299 10.29 -13.30 20.82
C ARG A 299 10.76 -14.09 19.59
N ALA A 300 11.31 -15.28 19.82
CA ALA A 300 11.73 -16.16 18.72
C ALA A 300 10.55 -16.54 17.82
N ARG A 301 9.37 -16.83 18.37
CA ARG A 301 8.17 -17.15 17.59
C ARG A 301 7.73 -16.01 16.67
N VAL A 302 7.78 -14.76 17.15
CA VAL A 302 7.49 -13.58 16.30
C VAL A 302 8.60 -13.38 15.28
N ALA A 303 9.87 -13.56 15.64
CA ALA A 303 10.99 -13.44 14.72
C ALA A 303 10.96 -14.50 13.61
N MET A 304 10.40 -15.69 13.85
CA MET A 304 10.22 -16.75 12.84
C MET A 304 9.30 -16.32 11.68
N LEU A 305 8.52 -15.27 11.83
CA LEU A 305 7.75 -14.70 10.71
C LEU A 305 8.66 -14.13 9.62
N SER A 306 9.91 -13.74 9.95
CA SER A 306 10.90 -13.27 8.97
C SER A 306 11.34 -14.36 7.98
N PRO A 307 11.93 -15.49 8.41
CA PRO A 307 12.31 -16.55 7.48
C PRO A 307 11.07 -17.17 6.77
N LEU A 308 9.90 -17.20 7.42
CA LEU A 308 8.67 -17.61 6.79
C LEU A 308 8.29 -16.67 5.62
N ALA A 309 8.33 -15.35 5.84
CA ALA A 309 8.06 -14.38 4.78
C ALA A 309 9.05 -14.53 3.63
N LEU A 310 10.35 -14.70 3.94
CA LEU A 310 11.36 -14.94 2.92
C LEU A 310 11.12 -16.26 2.13
N ALA A 311 10.72 -17.32 2.80
CA ALA A 311 10.36 -18.59 2.15
C ALA A 311 9.13 -18.40 1.21
N LEU A 312 8.09 -17.70 1.70
CA LEU A 312 6.90 -17.38 0.91
C LEU A 312 7.24 -16.57 -0.34
N TYR A 313 8.23 -15.70 -0.30
CA TYR A 313 8.68 -14.96 -1.48
C TYR A 313 9.10 -15.88 -2.63
N PHE A 314 9.80 -16.97 -2.33
CA PHE A 314 10.30 -17.90 -3.34
C PHE A 314 9.30 -18.98 -3.77
N VAL A 315 8.32 -19.30 -2.92
CA VAL A 315 7.40 -20.42 -3.19
C VAL A 315 6.01 -19.98 -3.66
N THR A 316 5.66 -18.71 -3.49
CA THR A 316 4.38 -18.20 -3.99
C THR A 316 4.52 -17.60 -5.39
N PRO A 317 3.46 -17.65 -6.22
CA PRO A 317 3.51 -17.04 -7.55
C PRO A 317 3.65 -15.52 -7.48
N ALA A 318 4.24 -14.92 -8.50
CA ALA A 318 4.26 -13.47 -8.69
C ALA A 318 2.87 -12.93 -9.01
N SER A 319 2.10 -13.67 -9.84
CA SER A 319 0.72 -13.34 -10.14
C SER A 319 -0.15 -14.58 -10.19
N TYR A 320 -1.43 -14.39 -9.93
CA TYR A 320 -2.44 -15.43 -9.96
C TYR A 320 -3.79 -14.85 -10.38
N GLY A 321 -4.25 -15.19 -11.57
CA GLY A 321 -5.38 -14.53 -12.17
C GLY A 321 -5.18 -13.02 -12.26
N TRP A 322 -6.10 -12.27 -11.68
CA TRP A 322 -6.05 -10.80 -11.60
C TRP A 322 -5.18 -10.25 -10.47
N ILE A 323 -4.72 -11.10 -9.55
CA ILE A 323 -3.94 -10.67 -8.37
C ILE A 323 -2.46 -10.55 -8.75
N TRP A 324 -1.94 -9.34 -8.70
CA TRP A 324 -0.52 -9.02 -8.90
C TRP A 324 -0.14 -7.80 -8.04
N PRO A 325 1.09 -7.70 -7.53
CA PRO A 325 2.04 -8.78 -7.29
C PRO A 325 1.66 -9.54 -6.00
N ILE A 326 1.96 -10.83 -5.91
CA ILE A 326 1.70 -11.64 -4.71
C ILE A 326 2.97 -11.80 -3.89
N ASN A 327 3.99 -12.47 -4.47
CA ASN A 327 5.24 -12.79 -3.79
C ASN A 327 6.03 -11.55 -3.35
N ALA A 328 6.00 -10.50 -4.14
CA ALA A 328 6.72 -9.26 -3.90
C ALA A 328 6.41 -8.58 -2.55
N ARG A 329 5.27 -8.89 -1.92
CA ARG A 329 4.90 -8.37 -0.60
C ARG A 329 5.73 -8.93 0.55
N PHE A 330 6.31 -10.10 0.37
CA PHE A 330 6.98 -10.81 1.44
C PHE A 330 8.40 -10.31 1.80
N PRO A 331 9.25 -9.81 0.87
CA PRO A 331 10.56 -9.26 1.22
C PRO A 331 10.49 -8.13 2.25
N LEU A 332 9.52 -7.22 2.09
CA LEU A 332 9.31 -6.14 3.05
C LEU A 332 8.94 -6.68 4.44
N LEU A 333 8.01 -7.62 4.51
CA LEU A 333 7.62 -8.25 5.78
C LEU A 333 8.75 -9.05 6.39
N ALA A 334 9.58 -9.72 5.58
CA ALA A 334 10.76 -10.44 6.07
C ALA A 334 11.71 -9.51 6.83
N ILE A 335 12.02 -8.33 6.29
CA ILE A 335 12.89 -7.35 6.95
C ILE A 335 12.20 -6.73 8.17
N VAL A 336 10.93 -6.38 8.09
CA VAL A 336 10.15 -5.85 9.22
C VAL A 336 10.20 -6.81 10.42
N PHE A 337 10.01 -8.11 10.20
CA PHE A 337 10.10 -9.10 11.27
C PHE A 337 11.54 -9.46 11.67
N ALA A 338 12.54 -9.30 10.79
CA ALA A 338 13.95 -9.47 11.12
C ALA A 338 14.41 -8.45 12.19
N ILE A 339 13.86 -7.25 12.19
CA ILE A 339 14.14 -6.22 13.20
C ILE A 339 13.82 -6.74 14.62
N VAL A 340 12.80 -7.58 14.76
CA VAL A 340 12.44 -8.19 16.08
C VAL A 340 13.53 -9.09 16.60
N ALA A 341 14.33 -9.71 15.72
CA ALA A 341 15.43 -10.60 16.10
C ALA A 341 16.70 -9.85 16.55
N LEU A 342 16.85 -8.57 16.15
CA LEU A 342 18.07 -7.78 16.42
C LEU A 342 18.33 -7.66 17.92
N PRO A 343 19.58 -7.85 18.39
CA PRO A 343 19.93 -7.75 19.78
C PRO A 343 19.82 -6.31 20.30
N ARG A 344 19.85 -6.14 21.62
CA ARG A 344 19.86 -4.82 22.26
C ARG A 344 21.11 -4.05 21.86
N GLN A 345 20.96 -2.85 21.37
CA GLN A 345 22.04 -1.99 20.92
C GLN A 345 22.79 -1.40 22.15
N ARG A 346 24.10 -1.66 22.26
CA ARG A 346 24.93 -1.27 23.41
C ARG A 346 26.25 -0.66 22.97
N GLY A 347 26.83 0.14 23.85
CA GLY A 347 28.14 0.77 23.62
C GLY A 347 28.17 1.70 22.41
N VAL A 348 29.38 2.00 21.96
CA VAL A 348 29.62 2.91 20.83
C VAL A 348 29.04 2.36 19.52
N LEU A 349 29.26 1.08 19.23
CA LEU A 349 28.75 0.46 18.01
C LEU A 349 27.23 0.52 17.94
N GLY A 350 26.52 0.23 19.06
CA GLY A 350 25.06 0.37 19.11
C GLY A 350 24.58 1.81 18.94
N ALA A 351 25.31 2.79 19.45
CA ALA A 351 25.00 4.20 19.22
C ALA A 351 25.23 4.60 17.75
N VAL A 352 26.31 4.14 17.14
CA VAL A 352 26.62 4.38 15.72
C VAL A 352 25.55 3.77 14.80
N THR A 353 25.12 2.53 15.04
CA THR A 353 24.07 1.90 14.23
C THR A 353 22.74 2.63 14.33
N LEU A 354 22.34 3.12 15.51
CA LEU A 354 21.12 3.92 15.68
C LEU A 354 21.22 5.29 15.02
N ALA A 355 22.38 5.95 15.09
CA ALA A 355 22.61 7.21 14.40
C ALA A 355 22.62 7.00 12.88
N ALA A 356 23.27 5.95 12.38
CA ALA A 356 23.34 5.63 10.97
C ALA A 356 21.95 5.33 10.37
N VAL A 357 21.12 4.48 11.02
CA VAL A 357 19.77 4.22 10.53
C VAL A 357 18.88 5.47 10.57
N THR A 358 19.10 6.36 11.55
CA THR A 358 18.40 7.66 11.58
C THR A 358 18.81 8.54 10.39
N ALA A 359 20.11 8.61 10.10
CA ALA A 359 20.62 9.35 8.95
C ALA A 359 20.10 8.78 7.62
N ILE A 360 20.09 7.45 7.47
CA ILE A 360 19.49 6.78 6.28
C ILE A 360 18.00 7.13 6.16
N SER A 361 17.24 7.09 7.26
CA SER A 361 15.82 7.45 7.26
C SER A 361 15.57 8.87 6.76
N VAL A 362 16.37 9.82 7.23
CA VAL A 362 16.29 11.23 6.81
C VAL A 362 16.72 11.39 5.35
N ALA A 363 17.81 10.75 4.94
CA ALA A 363 18.32 10.83 3.57
C ALA A 363 17.34 10.20 2.57
N SER A 364 16.80 9.01 2.84
CA SER A 364 15.79 8.37 1.98
C SER A 364 14.54 9.24 1.83
N SER A 365 14.06 9.82 2.93
CA SER A 365 12.87 10.69 2.89
C SER A 365 13.14 11.99 2.11
N ALA A 366 14.34 12.56 2.26
CA ALA A 366 14.74 13.74 1.51
C ALA A 366 14.85 13.45 0.00
N GLU A 367 15.34 12.25 -0.35
CA GLU A 367 15.45 11.81 -1.74
C GLU A 367 14.09 11.64 -2.39
N VAL A 368 13.17 10.91 -1.74
CA VAL A 368 11.80 10.77 -2.22
C VAL A 368 11.12 12.14 -2.37
N LYS A 369 11.33 13.06 -1.39
CA LYS A 369 10.82 14.43 -1.50
C LYS A 369 11.34 15.13 -2.76
N ARG A 370 12.66 15.06 -3.03
CA ARG A 370 13.26 15.65 -4.23
C ARG A 370 12.66 15.07 -5.50
N ALA A 371 12.54 13.74 -5.57
CA ALA A 371 11.95 13.05 -6.71
C ALA A 371 10.50 13.47 -6.96
N PHE A 372 9.70 13.59 -5.92
CA PHE A 372 8.28 14.00 -6.03
C PHE A 372 8.13 15.46 -6.46
N VAL A 373 8.99 16.37 -5.96
CA VAL A 373 9.00 17.76 -6.40
C VAL A 373 9.43 17.86 -7.87
N ALA A 374 10.47 17.13 -8.28
CA ALA A 374 10.93 17.11 -9.66
C ALA A 374 9.86 16.49 -10.59
N PHE A 375 9.23 15.39 -10.19
CA PHE A 375 8.09 14.79 -10.91
C PHE A 375 6.96 15.80 -11.14
N GLU A 376 6.53 16.49 -10.09
CA GLU A 376 5.46 17.50 -10.19
C GLU A 376 5.83 18.64 -11.13
N THR A 377 7.02 19.23 -10.93
CA THR A 377 7.43 20.44 -11.67
C THR A 377 7.85 20.18 -13.11
N GLU A 378 8.44 19.00 -13.37
CA GLU A 378 9.02 18.70 -14.68
C GLU A 378 8.13 17.80 -15.55
N GLU A 379 7.27 16.94 -14.94
CA GLU A 379 6.61 15.87 -15.69
C GLU A 379 5.08 15.90 -15.66
N VAL A 380 4.45 16.36 -14.57
CA VAL A 380 2.98 16.46 -14.49
C VAL A 380 2.47 17.52 -15.46
N GLY A 381 3.10 18.68 -15.49
CA GLY A 381 2.73 19.76 -16.39
C GLY A 381 1.33 20.30 -16.12
N THR A 382 0.56 20.49 -17.17
CA THR A 382 -0.76 21.14 -17.15
C THR A 382 -1.91 20.12 -17.09
N LEU A 383 -1.79 19.06 -16.28
CA LEU A 383 -2.83 18.02 -16.14
C LEU A 383 -4.14 18.61 -15.62
N GLU A 384 -4.09 19.48 -14.62
CA GLU A 384 -5.28 20.13 -14.04
C GLU A 384 -6.03 20.97 -15.08
N ASP A 385 -5.30 21.76 -15.89
CA ASP A 385 -5.90 22.55 -16.96
C ASP A 385 -6.57 21.66 -18.01
N ALA A 386 -5.93 20.54 -18.37
CA ALA A 386 -6.51 19.57 -19.29
C ALA A 386 -7.83 18.97 -18.74
N ILE A 387 -7.84 18.58 -17.45
CA ILE A 387 -9.02 18.05 -16.78
C ILE A 387 -10.14 19.10 -16.71
N ALA A 388 -9.82 20.36 -16.44
CA ALA A 388 -10.79 21.45 -16.33
C ALA A 388 -11.54 21.73 -17.65
N THR A 389 -11.02 21.29 -18.80
CA THR A 389 -11.73 21.42 -20.09
C THR A 389 -12.87 20.41 -20.29
N MET A 390 -12.91 19.37 -19.47
CA MET A 390 -13.92 18.31 -19.55
C MET A 390 -15.09 18.62 -18.59
N PRO A 391 -16.34 18.52 -19.04
CA PRO A 391 -17.49 18.78 -18.19
C PRO A 391 -17.67 17.70 -17.13
N HIS A 392 -18.38 18.06 -16.06
CA HIS A 392 -18.77 17.11 -15.02
C HIS A 392 -19.64 15.98 -15.60
N GLY A 393 -19.47 14.78 -15.06
CA GLY A 393 -20.25 13.60 -15.46
C GLY A 393 -19.88 12.98 -16.82
N ALA A 394 -18.82 13.48 -17.48
CA ALA A 394 -18.39 12.99 -18.79
C ALA A 394 -17.83 11.56 -18.76
N ARG A 395 -17.89 10.89 -19.92
CA ARG A 395 -17.22 9.61 -20.15
C ARG A 395 -15.87 9.89 -20.79
N VAL A 396 -14.79 9.54 -20.11
CA VAL A 396 -13.43 9.89 -20.54
C VAL A 396 -12.59 8.63 -20.78
N ALA A 397 -12.03 8.51 -21.99
CA ALA A 397 -11.00 7.53 -22.28
C ALA A 397 -9.61 8.09 -21.94
N GLY A 398 -8.68 7.22 -21.54
CA GLY A 398 -7.29 7.57 -21.30
C GLY A 398 -6.37 6.85 -22.26
N LEU A 399 -5.54 7.58 -23.01
CA LEU A 399 -4.50 7.04 -23.87
C LEU A 399 -3.14 7.57 -23.41
N ILE A 400 -2.49 6.85 -22.54
CA ILE A 400 -1.24 7.26 -21.87
C ILE A 400 -0.07 6.55 -22.56
N PHE A 401 0.48 7.15 -23.61
CA PHE A 401 1.65 6.62 -24.34
C PHE A 401 2.94 6.81 -23.56
N ASP A 402 3.08 7.97 -22.89
CA ASP A 402 4.21 8.28 -22.00
C ASP A 402 3.78 8.07 -20.55
N ARG A 403 3.84 6.81 -20.08
CA ARG A 403 3.41 6.42 -18.73
C ARG A 403 4.50 6.44 -17.67
N GLY A 404 5.78 6.46 -18.07
CA GLY A 404 6.93 6.46 -17.19
C GLY A 404 7.28 7.81 -16.60
N SER A 405 8.26 7.83 -15.72
CA SER A 405 8.89 9.02 -15.14
C SER A 405 10.40 8.89 -15.23
N ARG A 406 11.12 10.01 -15.26
CA ARG A 406 12.59 10.05 -15.14
C ARG A 406 13.05 10.04 -13.69
N HIS A 407 12.16 10.26 -12.74
CA HIS A 407 12.47 10.43 -11.33
C HIS A 407 12.04 9.23 -10.49
N VAL A 408 10.92 8.58 -10.85
CA VAL A 408 10.31 7.51 -10.08
C VAL A 408 10.17 6.27 -10.95
N LYS A 409 10.58 5.11 -10.43
CA LYS A 409 10.35 3.81 -11.08
C LYS A 409 8.86 3.51 -11.17
N PHE A 410 8.49 2.46 -11.89
CA PHE A 410 7.12 2.07 -12.24
C PHE A 410 6.47 3.04 -13.27
N SER A 411 5.15 3.14 -13.27
CA SER A 411 4.41 3.88 -14.30
C SER A 411 3.43 4.88 -13.65
N PRO A 412 3.93 5.98 -13.04
CA PRO A 412 3.10 6.89 -12.24
C PRO A 412 1.98 7.57 -13.03
N PHE A 413 2.07 7.63 -14.36
CA PHE A 413 1.05 8.26 -15.20
C PHE A 413 0.00 7.29 -15.75
N ILE A 414 0.18 5.96 -15.60
CA ILE A 414 -0.68 4.97 -16.27
C ILE A 414 -2.18 5.15 -15.96
N HIS A 415 -2.50 5.58 -14.75
CA HIS A 415 -3.88 5.79 -14.29
C HIS A 415 -4.29 7.27 -14.25
N SER A 416 -3.60 8.16 -15.00
CA SER A 416 -3.89 9.59 -14.96
C SER A 416 -5.31 9.97 -15.36
N VAL A 417 -5.99 9.15 -16.17
CA VAL A 417 -7.41 9.40 -16.51
C VAL A 417 -8.32 9.36 -15.29
N ALA A 418 -7.95 8.63 -14.25
CA ALA A 418 -8.73 8.56 -13.02
C ALA A 418 -8.71 9.86 -12.19
N TRP A 419 -7.75 10.78 -12.43
CA TRP A 419 -7.83 12.14 -11.91
C TRP A 419 -9.06 12.87 -12.43
N ALA A 420 -9.38 12.73 -13.72
CA ALA A 420 -10.59 13.33 -14.29
C ALA A 420 -11.86 12.79 -13.60
N GLN A 421 -11.93 11.50 -13.28
CA GLN A 421 -13.05 10.94 -12.53
C GLN A 421 -13.10 11.44 -11.09
N ALA A 422 -11.95 11.59 -10.43
CA ALA A 422 -11.90 12.10 -9.07
C ALA A 422 -12.35 13.58 -8.99
N GLU A 423 -12.03 14.39 -9.97
CA GLU A 423 -12.36 15.83 -10.02
C GLU A 423 -13.75 16.06 -10.61
N ASN A 424 -14.01 15.55 -11.80
CA ASN A 424 -15.21 15.89 -12.60
C ASN A 424 -16.31 14.82 -12.58
N GLY A 425 -16.08 13.68 -11.91
CA GLY A 425 -17.05 12.58 -11.89
C GLY A 425 -17.10 11.79 -13.21
N GLY A 426 -18.28 11.28 -13.53
CA GLY A 426 -18.48 10.49 -14.75
C GLY A 426 -17.89 9.09 -14.68
N ALA A 427 -17.53 8.55 -15.84
CA ALA A 427 -16.94 7.24 -15.97
C ALA A 427 -15.67 7.32 -16.82
N VAL A 428 -14.63 6.57 -16.41
CA VAL A 428 -13.36 6.56 -17.13
C VAL A 428 -13.00 5.15 -17.61
N MET A 429 -12.16 5.10 -18.64
CA MET A 429 -11.55 3.89 -19.12
C MET A 429 -10.57 3.37 -18.05
N PHE A 430 -10.50 2.06 -17.84
CA PHE A 430 -9.61 1.42 -16.86
C PHE A 430 -9.85 1.89 -15.44
N THR A 431 -11.00 1.58 -14.90
CA THR A 431 -11.35 1.90 -13.51
C THR A 431 -11.27 0.67 -12.61
N PHE A 432 -11.09 0.89 -11.32
CA PHE A 432 -11.20 -0.18 -10.32
C PHE A 432 -12.57 -0.89 -10.35
N ALA A 433 -13.62 -0.30 -10.91
CA ALA A 433 -14.91 -0.95 -11.10
C ALA A 433 -14.85 -2.28 -11.89
N ASP A 434 -13.79 -2.48 -12.68
CA ASP A 434 -13.58 -3.70 -13.46
C ASP A 434 -12.97 -4.86 -12.64
N PHE A 435 -12.49 -4.60 -11.42
CA PHE A 435 -11.88 -5.61 -10.57
C PHE A 435 -12.87 -6.27 -9.60
N PRO A 436 -12.74 -7.59 -9.34
CA PRO A 436 -13.66 -8.32 -8.46
C PRO A 436 -13.73 -7.78 -7.03
N GLN A 437 -12.62 -7.21 -6.50
CA GLN A 437 -12.54 -6.65 -5.14
C GLN A 437 -12.94 -5.18 -5.04
N SER A 438 -13.43 -4.57 -6.13
CA SER A 438 -13.84 -3.17 -6.08
C SER A 438 -15.11 -2.98 -5.24
N PRO A 439 -15.22 -1.89 -4.45
CA PRO A 439 -16.44 -1.58 -3.70
C PRO A 439 -17.59 -1.05 -4.56
N PHE A 440 -17.39 -0.91 -5.87
CA PHE A 440 -18.41 -0.50 -6.85
C PHE A 440 -18.14 -1.15 -8.20
N THR A 441 -19.18 -1.31 -9.00
CA THR A 441 -19.10 -1.92 -10.32
C THR A 441 -19.91 -1.09 -11.31
N PHE A 442 -19.65 -1.25 -12.62
CA PHE A 442 -20.51 -0.69 -13.63
C PHE A 442 -21.92 -1.29 -13.56
N ARG A 443 -22.94 -0.44 -13.76
CA ARG A 443 -24.28 -0.94 -14.12
C ARG A 443 -24.22 -1.59 -15.50
N GLU A 444 -24.90 -2.70 -15.69
CA GLU A 444 -24.95 -3.39 -16.99
C GLU A 444 -25.32 -2.46 -18.14
N SER A 445 -26.33 -1.58 -17.94
CA SER A 445 -26.80 -0.63 -18.94
C SER A 445 -25.83 0.51 -19.26
N ALA A 446 -24.82 0.71 -18.42
CA ALA A 446 -23.86 1.82 -18.53
C ALA A 446 -22.41 1.33 -18.66
N ARG A 447 -22.22 0.04 -18.86
CA ARG A 447 -20.88 -0.53 -19.05
C ARG A 447 -20.33 -0.15 -20.43
N PRO A 448 -19.05 0.22 -20.54
CA PRO A 448 -18.40 0.38 -21.84
C PRO A 448 -18.58 -0.91 -22.67
N PRO A 449 -18.95 -0.82 -23.96
CA PRO A 449 -19.29 -1.99 -24.78
C PRO A 449 -18.10 -2.93 -25.00
N ARG A 450 -16.90 -2.41 -24.86
CA ARG A 450 -15.66 -3.17 -25.02
C ARG A 450 -14.62 -2.67 -24.04
N VAL A 451 -14.14 -3.57 -23.19
CA VAL A 451 -13.00 -3.34 -22.30
C VAL A 451 -12.01 -4.45 -22.57
N ILE A 452 -10.90 -4.14 -23.22
CA ILE A 452 -9.82 -5.12 -23.44
C ILE A 452 -8.86 -5.05 -22.24
N PRO A 453 -8.57 -6.18 -21.57
CA PRO A 453 -7.60 -6.21 -20.50
C PRO A 453 -6.24 -5.65 -20.93
N ARG A 454 -5.63 -4.81 -20.09
CA ARG A 454 -4.30 -4.20 -20.29
C ARG A 454 -4.19 -3.15 -21.41
N TRP A 455 -5.28 -2.54 -21.87
CA TRP A 455 -5.19 -1.42 -22.81
C TRP A 455 -4.43 -0.23 -22.24
N GLU A 456 -4.52 0.00 -20.93
CA GLU A 456 -3.71 1.02 -20.25
C GLU A 456 -2.20 0.84 -20.48
N TRP A 457 -1.76 -0.39 -20.71
CA TRP A 457 -0.37 -0.73 -21.03
C TRP A 457 -0.05 -0.70 -22.52
N MET A 458 -1.08 -0.73 -23.38
CA MET A 458 -0.95 -0.85 -24.84
C MET A 458 -1.91 0.10 -25.56
N PRO A 459 -1.85 1.43 -25.28
CA PRO A 459 -2.77 2.42 -25.87
C PRO A 459 -2.69 2.44 -27.39
N GLU A 460 -1.58 2.00 -27.98
CA GLU A 460 -1.40 1.89 -29.43
C GLU A 460 -2.29 0.82 -30.09
N ARG A 461 -2.88 -0.09 -29.31
CA ARG A 461 -3.82 -1.11 -29.79
C ARG A 461 -5.28 -0.65 -29.85
N VAL A 462 -5.57 0.50 -29.25
CA VAL A 462 -6.90 1.10 -29.24
C VAL A 462 -7.23 1.56 -30.66
N ASP A 463 -8.37 1.10 -31.20
CA ASP A 463 -8.94 1.65 -32.44
C ASP A 463 -9.88 2.82 -32.07
N PRO A 464 -9.51 4.08 -32.40
CA PRO A 464 -10.32 5.24 -32.03
C PRO A 464 -11.75 5.20 -32.57
N ALA A 465 -11.97 4.61 -33.74
CA ALA A 465 -13.27 4.59 -34.35
C ALA A 465 -14.29 3.69 -33.65
N THR A 466 -13.82 2.51 -33.20
CA THR A 466 -14.69 1.48 -32.60
C THR A 466 -14.59 1.51 -31.07
N ASP A 467 -13.37 1.54 -30.52
CA ASP A 467 -13.15 1.34 -29.10
C ASP A 467 -13.45 2.60 -28.27
N LEU A 468 -13.30 3.78 -28.87
CA LEU A 468 -13.61 5.05 -28.22
C LEU A 468 -15.03 5.56 -28.50
N ALA A 469 -15.85 4.81 -29.23
CA ALA A 469 -17.19 5.22 -29.63
C ALA A 469 -18.14 5.53 -28.45
N TRP A 470 -17.92 4.94 -27.29
CA TRP A 470 -18.72 5.15 -26.08
C TRP A 470 -18.30 6.40 -25.28
N TYR A 471 -17.04 6.88 -25.45
CA TYR A 471 -16.50 7.98 -24.67
C TYR A 471 -16.81 9.34 -25.34
N ASP A 472 -17.03 10.36 -24.50
CA ASP A 472 -17.28 11.74 -24.93
C ASP A 472 -15.97 12.52 -25.12
N TYR A 473 -14.95 12.18 -24.30
CA TYR A 473 -13.63 12.82 -24.30
C TYR A 473 -12.52 11.78 -24.26
N VAL A 474 -11.36 12.17 -24.76
CA VAL A 474 -10.12 11.37 -24.71
C VAL A 474 -9.02 12.23 -24.13
N LEU A 475 -8.48 11.83 -22.98
CA LEU A 475 -7.27 12.41 -22.37
C LEU A 475 -6.05 11.65 -22.88
N VAL A 476 -5.11 12.37 -23.48
CA VAL A 476 -3.91 11.78 -24.10
C VAL A 476 -2.66 12.35 -23.45
N ARG A 477 -1.68 11.49 -23.16
CA ARG A 477 -0.33 11.87 -22.76
C ARG A 477 0.70 11.27 -23.72
N GLY A 478 1.68 12.10 -24.15
CA GLY A 478 2.78 11.64 -25.01
C GLY A 478 2.47 11.71 -26.51
N GLY A 479 1.74 12.74 -26.92
CA GLY A 479 1.43 13.05 -28.31
C GLY A 479 0.09 12.50 -28.79
N PRO A 480 -0.53 13.16 -29.76
CA PRO A 480 -1.90 12.88 -30.17
C PRO A 480 -2.05 11.54 -30.94
N GLY A 481 -0.97 10.93 -31.40
CA GLY A 481 -0.96 9.62 -32.03
C GLY A 481 -2.03 9.43 -33.09
N ARG A 482 -2.75 8.28 -33.02
CA ARG A 482 -3.81 7.92 -33.97
C ARG A 482 -5.05 8.81 -33.87
N ILE A 483 -5.29 9.50 -32.76
CA ILE A 483 -6.47 10.39 -32.63
C ILE A 483 -6.33 11.58 -33.55
N ALA A 484 -5.12 12.14 -33.69
CA ALA A 484 -4.89 13.26 -34.61
C ALA A 484 -5.20 12.94 -36.08
N SER A 485 -5.15 11.67 -36.48
CA SER A 485 -5.55 11.23 -37.84
C SER A 485 -7.08 11.04 -38.00
N GLN A 486 -7.83 11.08 -36.89
CA GLN A 486 -9.29 10.84 -36.84
C GLN A 486 -10.09 12.16 -36.64
N ARG A 487 -9.68 13.25 -37.33
CA ARG A 487 -10.28 14.59 -37.19
C ARG A 487 -11.78 14.67 -37.56
N GLU A 488 -12.26 13.72 -38.28
CA GLU A 488 -13.72 13.61 -38.57
C GLU A 488 -14.51 13.14 -37.33
N ALA A 489 -13.87 12.36 -36.45
CA ALA A 489 -14.50 11.80 -35.27
C ALA A 489 -14.15 12.54 -33.96
N PHE A 490 -13.02 13.23 -33.91
CA PHE A 490 -12.52 13.92 -32.73
C PHE A 490 -11.92 15.29 -33.06
N GLU A 491 -12.24 16.29 -32.25
CA GLU A 491 -11.67 17.64 -32.32
C GLU A 491 -10.84 17.94 -31.05
N PRO A 492 -9.67 18.58 -31.17
CA PRO A 492 -8.89 18.97 -30.02
C PRO A 492 -9.59 20.12 -29.27
N VAL A 493 -9.75 19.99 -27.96
CA VAL A 493 -10.27 21.05 -27.08
C VAL A 493 -9.21 21.60 -26.15
N TYR A 494 -8.11 20.87 -25.99
CA TYR A 494 -6.92 21.30 -25.24
C TYR A 494 -5.66 20.65 -25.79
N GLU A 495 -4.61 21.42 -25.94
CA GLU A 495 -3.30 20.91 -26.35
C GLU A 495 -2.17 21.62 -25.58
N SER A 496 -1.25 20.84 -25.03
CA SER A 496 -0.01 21.29 -24.42
C SER A 496 1.14 20.36 -24.79
N VAL A 497 2.33 20.62 -24.28
CA VAL A 497 3.53 19.81 -24.56
C VAL A 497 3.36 18.35 -24.13
N ARG A 498 2.61 18.11 -23.05
CA ARG A 498 2.47 16.77 -22.45
C ARG A 498 1.09 16.19 -22.57
N TRP A 499 0.05 17.02 -22.54
CA TRP A 499 -1.34 16.61 -22.48
C TRP A 499 -2.14 17.19 -23.64
N SER A 500 -3.06 16.38 -24.15
CA SER A 500 -4.14 16.87 -25.03
C SER A 500 -5.46 16.24 -24.64
N VAL A 501 -6.53 17.00 -24.84
CA VAL A 501 -7.90 16.54 -24.66
C VAL A 501 -8.64 16.68 -25.98
N TRP A 502 -9.29 15.61 -26.40
CA TRP A 502 -10.03 15.50 -27.63
C TRP A 502 -11.50 15.25 -27.31
N ARG A 503 -12.39 16.05 -27.90
CA ARG A 503 -13.82 15.87 -27.79
C ARG A 503 -14.32 15.09 -29.01
N ARG A 504 -15.22 14.15 -28.78
CA ARG A 504 -15.89 13.44 -29.86
C ARG A 504 -16.85 14.36 -30.61
N VAL A 505 -16.72 14.42 -31.93
CA VAL A 505 -17.68 15.07 -32.82
C VAL A 505 -18.89 14.15 -32.96
N ARG A 506 -20.09 14.67 -32.70
CA ARG A 506 -21.36 13.90 -32.79
C ARG A 506 -21.89 13.81 -34.20
#